data_54a595fb8998700089d0c9a9e3e69e88
#
_entry.id   54a595fb8998700089d0c9a9e3e69e88
#
_cell.length_a   1.000
_cell.length_b   1.000
_cell.length_c   1.000
_cell.angle_alpha   90.00
_cell.angle_beta   90.00
_cell.angle_gamma   90.00
#
_symmetry.space_group_name_H-M   'P 1'
#
loop_
_entity.id
_entity.type
_entity.pdbx_description
1 polymer ?
#
loop_
_entity_poly.entity_id
_entity_poly.type
_entity_poly.pdbx_seq_one_letter_code
_entity_poly.pdbx_strand_id
1 'polypeptide(L)'
;TEVYAAGTTFKHPEFTENGDTETGMAMLKFDNGTVAFLHVGRTAPHGYHTETEIVATDGHIRVAGVPWKDRVMVYDQYGARQEIIENFPQRFAEAYLLEMVDFIDCIQKDRKPELTVYDGTKATVVTYAITDSFHSGKAVQVEY
;
A
#
# COMPACT_ATOMS: atom_id res chain seq x y z
N THR A 1 10.96 -9.71 -12.89
CA THR A 1 10.73 -8.43 -12.15
C THR A 1 11.98 -8.06 -11.36
N GLU A 2 12.37 -6.80 -11.38
CA GLU A 2 13.51 -6.26 -10.61
C GLU A 2 13.00 -5.21 -9.63
N VAL A 3 13.54 -5.17 -8.41
CA VAL A 3 13.18 -4.17 -7.40
C VAL A 3 14.42 -3.46 -6.87
N TYR A 4 14.28 -2.17 -6.56
CA TYR A 4 15.24 -1.38 -5.81
C TYR A 4 14.51 -0.64 -4.69
N ALA A 5 15.03 -0.73 -3.47
CA ALA A 5 14.43 -0.12 -2.31
C ALA A 5 15.43 0.73 -1.52
N ALA A 6 14.91 1.79 -0.92
CA ALA A 6 15.62 2.65 0.01
C ALA A 6 14.67 3.12 1.11
N GLY A 7 15.22 3.49 2.25
CA GLY A 7 14.41 3.97 3.36
C GLY A 7 15.21 4.81 4.34
N THR A 8 14.51 5.45 5.25
CA THR A 8 15.11 6.32 6.25
C THR A 8 14.30 6.32 7.54
N THR A 9 14.96 6.59 8.66
CA THR A 9 14.39 6.66 9.98
C THR A 9 14.90 7.90 10.69
N PHE A 10 13.97 8.77 11.13
CA PHE A 10 14.32 10.00 11.85
C PHE A 10 13.56 10.15 13.16
N LYS A 11 12.30 9.75 13.20
CA LYS A 11 11.40 9.98 14.33
C LYS A 11 11.32 8.77 15.27
N HIS A 12 11.48 7.58 14.75
CA HIS A 12 11.28 6.31 15.43
C HIS A 12 12.55 5.45 15.34
N PRO A 13 13.60 5.72 16.16
CA PRO A 13 14.90 5.05 16.06
C PRO A 13 14.82 3.53 16.24
N GLU A 14 13.81 3.03 16.94
CA GLU A 14 13.54 1.60 17.14
C GLU A 14 13.40 0.81 15.82
N PHE A 15 13.02 1.46 14.72
CA PHE A 15 13.01 0.80 13.40
C PHE A 15 14.42 0.44 12.95
N THR A 16 15.36 1.36 13.08
CA THR A 16 16.77 1.11 12.72
C THR A 16 17.40 0.03 13.59
N GLU A 17 17.09 -0.01 14.88
CA GLU A 17 17.57 -1.03 15.82
C GLU A 17 17.10 -2.44 15.42
N ASN A 18 15.94 -2.54 14.78
CA ASN A 18 15.38 -3.80 14.29
C ASN A 18 15.69 -4.07 12.79
N GLY A 19 16.59 -3.31 12.16
CA GLY A 19 16.95 -3.48 10.76
C GLY A 19 15.86 -3.06 9.77
N ASP A 20 14.92 -2.22 10.22
CA ASP A 20 13.78 -1.74 9.44
C ASP A 20 13.86 -0.23 9.21
N THR A 21 12.88 0.34 8.54
CA THR A 21 12.78 1.77 8.23
C THR A 21 11.40 2.33 8.52
N GLU A 22 11.35 3.55 9.01
CA GLU A 22 10.10 4.28 9.27
C GLU A 22 9.45 4.78 7.98
N THR A 23 10.24 5.16 6.99
CA THR A 23 9.79 5.58 5.67
C THR A 23 10.56 4.84 4.61
N GLY A 24 9.87 4.08 3.80
CA GLY A 24 10.45 3.27 2.74
C GLY A 24 9.88 3.60 1.37
N MET A 25 10.71 3.43 0.36
CA MET A 25 10.35 3.55 -1.04
C MET A 25 10.91 2.36 -1.81
N ALA A 26 10.13 1.85 -2.76
CA ALA A 26 10.59 0.82 -3.67
C ALA A 26 10.14 1.13 -5.10
N MET A 27 11.04 0.91 -6.04
CA MET A 27 10.77 0.95 -7.46
C MET A 27 10.81 -0.48 -8.00
N LEU A 28 9.77 -0.86 -8.74
CA LEU A 28 9.64 -2.18 -9.37
C LEU A 28 9.61 -2.01 -10.89
N LYS A 29 10.40 -2.81 -11.59
CA LYS A 29 10.38 -2.90 -13.04
C LYS A 29 9.91 -4.29 -13.44
N PHE A 30 8.79 -4.36 -14.15
CA PHE A 30 8.18 -5.60 -14.60
C PHE A 30 8.67 -6.02 -15.99
N ASP A 31 8.56 -7.29 -16.29
CA ASP A 31 9.03 -7.90 -17.55
C ASP A 31 8.31 -7.34 -18.78
N ASN A 32 7.05 -6.91 -18.60
CA ASN A 32 6.25 -6.26 -19.64
C ASN A 32 6.59 -4.77 -19.87
N GLY A 33 7.59 -4.25 -19.17
CA GLY A 33 8.01 -2.85 -19.25
C GLY A 33 7.25 -1.88 -18.34
N THR A 34 6.27 -2.36 -17.58
CA THR A 34 5.59 -1.54 -16.58
C THR A 34 6.55 -1.21 -15.43
N VAL A 35 6.43 -0.03 -14.88
CA VAL A 35 7.18 0.41 -13.70
C VAL A 35 6.19 0.79 -12.61
N ALA A 36 6.45 0.35 -11.37
CA ALA A 36 5.68 0.77 -10.21
C ALA A 36 6.58 1.45 -9.17
N PHE A 37 6.02 2.36 -8.43
CA PHE A 37 6.64 3.02 -7.30
C PHE A 37 5.79 2.82 -6.07
N LEU A 38 6.39 2.32 -4.99
CA LEU A 38 5.76 2.17 -3.69
C LEU A 38 6.35 3.20 -2.73
N HIS A 39 5.51 3.85 -1.96
CA HIS A 39 5.89 4.68 -0.83
C HIS A 39 5.11 4.23 0.40
N VAL A 40 5.83 3.92 1.46
CA VAL A 40 5.25 3.52 2.75
C VAL A 40 5.86 4.37 3.87
N GLY A 41 5.06 4.70 4.88
CA GLY A 41 5.54 5.51 5.99
C GLY A 41 4.71 5.29 7.25
N ARG A 42 5.35 5.49 8.39
CA ARG A 42 4.72 5.47 9.72
C ARG A 42 4.32 6.85 10.22
N THR A 43 4.78 7.90 9.55
CA THR A 43 4.53 9.29 9.92
C THR A 43 3.54 9.94 8.97
N ALA A 44 2.26 9.69 9.19
CA ALA A 44 1.18 10.36 8.48
C ALA A 44 0.33 11.17 9.50
N PRO A 45 0.75 12.38 9.88
CA PRO A 45 0.10 13.16 10.94
C PRO A 45 -1.32 13.60 10.59
N HIS A 46 -1.70 13.53 9.33
CA HIS A 46 -3.02 13.89 8.85
C HIS A 46 -4.03 12.71 8.93
N GLY A 47 -3.58 11.48 9.22
CA GLY A 47 -4.43 10.29 9.37
C GLY A 47 -3.97 9.11 8.51
N TYR A 48 -4.82 8.09 8.36
CA TYR A 48 -4.50 6.87 7.62
C TYR A 48 -4.73 7.06 6.12
N HIS A 49 -3.66 7.27 5.39
CA HIS A 49 -3.69 7.56 3.96
C HIS A 49 -3.11 6.40 3.14
N THR A 50 -3.94 5.81 2.29
CA THR A 50 -3.54 4.79 1.31
C THR A 50 -4.15 5.15 -0.04
N GLU A 51 -3.33 5.30 -1.05
CA GLU A 51 -3.75 5.70 -2.39
C GLU A 51 -3.01 4.85 -3.43
N THR A 52 -3.68 4.56 -4.54
CA THR A 52 -3.09 3.94 -5.72
C THR A 52 -3.38 4.79 -6.94
N GLU A 53 -2.36 5.11 -7.70
CA GLU A 53 -2.45 5.82 -8.97
C GLU A 53 -1.93 4.93 -10.09
N ILE A 54 -2.70 4.83 -11.19
CA ILE A 54 -2.34 4.05 -12.36
C ILE A 54 -2.38 4.98 -13.58
N VAL A 55 -1.25 5.14 -14.22
CA VAL A 55 -1.13 5.90 -15.47
C VAL A 55 -1.00 4.90 -16.62
N ALA A 56 -1.97 4.87 -17.52
CA ALA A 56 -2.01 3.98 -18.66
C ALA A 56 -2.06 4.78 -19.99
N THR A 57 -1.94 4.10 -21.12
CA THR A 57 -1.94 4.72 -22.45
C THR A 57 -3.23 5.48 -22.78
N ASP A 58 -4.37 4.96 -22.35
CA ASP A 58 -5.68 5.49 -22.69
C ASP A 58 -6.40 6.16 -21.52
N GLY A 59 -5.73 6.28 -20.38
CA GLY A 59 -6.35 6.89 -19.22
C GLY A 59 -5.51 6.85 -17.95
N HIS A 60 -6.07 7.46 -16.92
CA HIS A 60 -5.48 7.58 -15.61
C HIS A 60 -6.52 7.21 -14.56
N ILE A 61 -6.17 6.36 -13.62
CA ILE A 61 -7.02 5.91 -12.53
C ILE A 61 -6.37 6.30 -11.21
N ARG A 62 -7.13 6.91 -10.34
CA ARG A 62 -6.75 7.13 -8.96
C ARG A 62 -7.75 6.43 -8.04
N VAL A 63 -7.27 5.49 -7.26
CA VAL A 63 -8.07 4.72 -6.31
C VAL A 63 -7.84 5.25 -4.92
N ALA A 64 -8.94 5.51 -4.22
CA ALA A 64 -8.97 5.83 -2.81
C ALA A 64 -8.10 7.04 -2.39
N GLY A 65 -8.18 8.13 -3.12
CA GLY A 65 -7.62 9.42 -2.71
C GLY A 65 -7.92 9.73 -1.23
N VAL A 66 -7.55 10.87 -0.74
CA VAL A 66 -7.65 11.20 0.70
C VAL A 66 -9.02 10.82 1.27
N PRO A 67 -9.10 9.87 2.20
CA PRO A 67 -10.38 9.37 2.72
C PRO A 67 -10.91 10.30 3.82
N TRP A 68 -11.80 11.21 3.44
CA TRP A 68 -12.46 12.09 4.40
C TRP A 68 -13.23 11.28 5.45
N LYS A 69 -13.08 11.64 6.72
CA LYS A 69 -13.75 11.00 7.85
C LYS A 69 -15.27 11.18 7.78
N ASP A 70 -15.70 12.36 7.36
CA ASP A 70 -17.10 12.76 7.25
C ASP A 70 -17.27 13.90 6.23
N ARG A 71 -18.39 14.63 6.32
CA ARG A 71 -18.69 15.79 5.47
C ARG A 71 -18.49 17.13 6.20
N VAL A 72 -17.81 17.12 7.36
CA VAL A 72 -17.58 18.32 8.15
C VAL A 72 -16.36 19.07 7.63
N MET A 73 -16.54 20.34 7.32
CA MET A 73 -15.47 21.26 6.96
C MET A 73 -15.27 22.26 8.09
N VAL A 74 -14.06 22.37 8.58
CA VAL A 74 -13.68 23.33 9.62
C VAL A 74 -13.06 24.56 8.96
N TYR A 75 -13.58 25.73 9.28
CA TYR A 75 -13.05 27.01 8.83
C TYR A 75 -12.52 27.78 10.05
N ASP A 76 -11.24 28.02 10.10
CA ASP A 76 -10.57 28.76 11.19
C ASP A 76 -9.41 29.62 10.68
N GLN A 77 -8.61 30.16 11.57
CA GLN A 77 -7.44 30.98 11.23
C GLN A 77 -6.38 30.28 10.35
N TYR A 78 -6.42 28.96 10.24
CA TYR A 78 -5.53 28.16 9.42
C TYR A 78 -6.13 27.84 8.04
N GLY A 79 -7.35 28.27 7.75
CA GLY A 79 -8.05 28.06 6.49
C GLY A 79 -9.18 27.03 6.59
N ALA A 80 -9.53 26.45 5.43
CA ALA A 80 -10.51 25.38 5.33
C ALA A 80 -9.81 24.02 5.41
N ARG A 81 -10.27 23.16 6.32
CA ARG A 81 -9.71 21.81 6.51
C ARG A 81 -10.78 20.80 6.81
N GLN A 82 -10.50 19.56 6.49
CA GLN A 82 -11.36 18.40 6.71
C GLN A 82 -10.53 17.29 7.35
N GLU A 83 -11.11 16.54 8.29
CA GLU A 83 -10.44 15.42 8.92
C GLU A 83 -10.46 14.20 8.00
N ILE A 84 -9.39 13.39 8.06
CA ILE A 84 -9.36 12.10 7.39
C ILE A 84 -9.51 10.95 8.41
N ILE A 85 -9.77 9.76 7.91
CA ILE A 85 -9.86 8.53 8.71
C ILE A 85 -8.53 8.28 9.43
N GLU A 86 -8.59 7.95 10.73
CA GLU A 86 -7.41 7.85 11.58
C GLU A 86 -6.69 6.50 11.53
N ASN A 87 -7.44 5.43 11.19
CA ASN A 87 -6.93 4.06 11.32
C ASN A 87 -7.43 3.13 10.21
N PHE A 88 -6.75 2.00 10.05
CA PHE A 88 -7.04 1.04 8.99
C PHE A 88 -8.39 0.29 9.16
N PRO A 89 -8.89 -0.05 10.36
CA PRO A 89 -10.20 -0.66 10.48
C PRO A 89 -11.33 0.22 9.93
N GLN A 90 -11.29 1.51 10.18
CA GLN A 90 -12.24 2.46 9.61
C GLN A 90 -12.05 2.64 8.11
N ARG A 91 -10.77 2.73 7.67
CA ARG A 91 -10.41 2.92 6.25
C ARG A 91 -10.89 1.77 5.37
N PHE A 92 -10.83 0.55 5.85
CA PHE A 92 -11.13 -0.66 5.10
C PHE A 92 -12.40 -1.39 5.58
N ALA A 93 -13.27 -0.74 6.34
CA ALA A 93 -14.49 -1.36 6.88
C ALA A 93 -15.36 -2.01 5.79
N GLU A 94 -15.56 -1.32 4.67
CA GLU A 94 -16.30 -1.86 3.53
C GLU A 94 -15.54 -3.01 2.84
N ALA A 95 -14.23 -2.92 2.72
CA ALA A 95 -13.40 -3.96 2.11
C ALA A 95 -13.47 -5.27 2.90
N TYR A 96 -13.40 -5.22 4.23
CA TYR A 96 -13.57 -6.40 5.08
C TYR A 96 -14.98 -7.04 4.93
N LEU A 97 -16.01 -6.21 4.82
CA LEU A 97 -17.37 -6.71 4.58
C LEU A 97 -17.46 -7.41 3.20
N LEU A 98 -16.94 -6.77 2.15
CA LEU A 98 -16.96 -7.31 0.79
C LEU A 98 -16.16 -8.60 0.67
N GLU A 99 -15.01 -8.70 1.34
CA GLU A 99 -14.20 -9.91 1.42
C GLU A 99 -15.01 -11.07 1.99
N MET A 100 -15.72 -10.86 3.11
CA MET A 100 -16.56 -11.89 3.72
C MET A 100 -17.77 -12.26 2.85
N VAL A 101 -18.37 -11.28 2.19
CA VAL A 101 -19.50 -11.53 1.24
C VAL A 101 -19.01 -12.39 0.07
N ASP A 102 -17.85 -12.05 -0.53
CA ASP A 102 -17.27 -12.83 -1.62
C ASP A 102 -16.90 -14.26 -1.19
N PHE A 103 -16.31 -14.40 0.00
CA PHE A 103 -15.97 -15.71 0.55
C PHE A 103 -17.19 -16.61 0.73
N ILE A 104 -18.28 -16.09 1.30
CA ILE A 104 -19.54 -16.83 1.46
C ILE A 104 -20.15 -17.18 0.09
N ASP A 105 -20.12 -16.25 -0.86
CA ASP A 105 -20.60 -16.47 -2.22
C ASP A 105 -19.80 -17.56 -2.95
N CYS A 106 -18.48 -17.62 -2.76
CA CYS A 106 -17.64 -18.69 -3.26
C CYS A 106 -18.09 -20.06 -2.74
N ILE A 107 -18.39 -20.18 -1.45
CA ILE A 107 -18.87 -21.43 -0.84
C ILE A 107 -20.25 -21.81 -1.39
N GLN A 108 -21.19 -20.88 -1.42
CA GLN A 108 -22.57 -21.14 -1.84
C GLN A 108 -22.69 -21.54 -3.32
N LYS A 109 -21.84 -20.97 -4.17
CA LYS A 109 -21.85 -21.20 -5.62
C LYS A 109 -20.79 -22.22 -6.10
N ASP A 110 -20.03 -22.80 -5.18
CA ASP A 110 -18.89 -23.69 -5.51
C ASP A 110 -17.94 -23.08 -6.55
N ARG A 111 -17.67 -21.79 -6.43
CA ARG A 111 -16.75 -21.07 -7.33
C ARG A 111 -15.41 -20.79 -6.66
N LYS A 112 -14.37 -20.68 -7.45
CA LYS A 112 -13.06 -20.24 -6.96
C LYS A 112 -13.07 -18.73 -6.68
N PRO A 113 -12.35 -18.26 -5.65
CA PRO A 113 -12.12 -16.84 -5.44
C PRO A 113 -11.30 -16.24 -6.59
N GLU A 114 -11.49 -14.97 -6.88
CA GLU A 114 -10.68 -14.25 -7.88
C GLU A 114 -9.24 -14.06 -7.42
N LEU A 115 -9.04 -13.81 -6.13
CA LEU A 115 -7.71 -13.75 -5.50
C LEU A 115 -7.48 -15.03 -4.70
N THR A 116 -6.34 -15.64 -4.92
CA THR A 116 -5.98 -16.93 -4.33
C THR A 116 -4.75 -16.79 -3.41
N VAL A 117 -4.46 -17.85 -2.66
CA VAL A 117 -3.22 -17.95 -1.86
C VAL A 117 -1.96 -17.78 -2.72
N TYR A 118 -2.01 -18.18 -4.01
CA TYR A 118 -0.88 -18.02 -4.92
C TYR A 118 -0.61 -16.54 -5.25
N ASP A 119 -1.64 -15.73 -5.36
CA ASP A 119 -1.51 -14.28 -5.58
C ASP A 119 -0.91 -13.61 -4.33
N GLY A 120 -1.36 -14.00 -3.14
CA GLY A 120 -0.77 -13.58 -1.88
C GLY A 120 0.70 -13.99 -1.75
N THR A 121 1.04 -15.23 -2.15
CA THR A 121 2.43 -15.72 -2.15
C THR A 121 3.31 -14.86 -3.06
N LYS A 122 2.87 -14.55 -4.28
CA LYS A 122 3.62 -13.68 -5.20
C LYS A 122 3.87 -12.29 -4.62
N ALA A 123 2.86 -11.69 -3.99
CA ALA A 123 3.01 -10.42 -3.31
C ALA A 123 4.06 -10.50 -2.18
N THR A 124 4.05 -11.59 -1.40
CA THR A 124 5.01 -11.84 -0.33
C THR A 124 6.43 -11.98 -0.86
N VAL A 125 6.65 -12.72 -1.96
CA VAL A 125 7.96 -12.86 -2.60
C VAL A 125 8.51 -11.49 -3.03
N VAL A 126 7.67 -10.63 -3.61
CA VAL A 126 8.07 -9.26 -3.95
C VAL A 126 8.47 -8.47 -2.69
N THR A 127 7.74 -8.63 -1.59
CA THR A 127 8.07 -7.95 -0.32
C THR A 127 9.42 -8.40 0.24
N TYR A 128 9.75 -9.68 0.17
CA TYR A 128 11.08 -10.16 0.56
C TYR A 128 12.18 -9.58 -0.32
N ALA A 129 12.01 -9.54 -1.63
CA ALA A 129 12.97 -8.94 -2.55
C ALA A 129 13.16 -7.42 -2.29
N ILE A 130 12.10 -6.70 -1.91
CA ILE A 130 12.18 -5.31 -1.46
C ILE A 130 13.03 -5.19 -0.19
N THR A 131 12.84 -6.07 0.77
CA THR A 131 13.62 -6.12 2.03
C THR A 131 15.09 -6.41 1.75
N ASP A 132 15.39 -7.39 0.91
CA ASP A 132 16.74 -7.74 0.51
C ASP A 132 17.44 -6.57 -0.23
N SER A 133 16.69 -5.88 -1.09
CA SER A 133 17.18 -4.68 -1.77
C SER A 133 17.49 -3.55 -0.77
N PHE A 134 16.61 -3.32 0.19
CA PHE A 134 16.82 -2.32 1.24
C PHE A 134 18.10 -2.62 2.05
N HIS A 135 18.29 -3.87 2.50
CA HIS A 135 19.46 -4.25 3.29
C HIS A 135 20.76 -4.26 2.50
N SER A 136 20.72 -4.69 1.23
CA SER A 136 21.92 -4.74 0.38
C SER A 136 22.29 -3.40 -0.26
N GLY A 137 21.33 -2.46 -0.35
CA GLY A 137 21.47 -1.22 -1.11
C GLY A 137 21.60 -1.42 -2.62
N LYS A 138 21.18 -2.57 -3.15
CA LYS A 138 21.28 -2.94 -4.56
C LYS A 138 19.93 -3.36 -5.13
N ALA A 139 19.80 -3.30 -6.46
CA ALA A 139 18.66 -3.90 -7.14
C ALA A 139 18.70 -5.43 -7.00
N VAL A 140 17.54 -6.04 -6.80
CA VAL A 140 17.34 -7.47 -6.59
C VAL A 140 16.34 -8.00 -7.62
N GLN A 141 16.63 -9.17 -8.21
CA GLN A 141 15.69 -9.88 -9.08
C GLN A 141 14.67 -10.62 -8.23
N VAL A 142 13.40 -10.54 -8.62
CA VAL A 142 12.30 -11.30 -7.98
C VAL A 142 12.23 -12.67 -8.61
N GLU A 143 12.45 -13.72 -7.83
CA GLU A 143 12.35 -15.12 -8.23
C GLU A 143 11.06 -15.72 -7.68
N TYR A 144 10.21 -16.31 -8.56
CA TYR A 144 8.92 -16.93 -8.21
C TYR A 144 9.01 -18.45 -8.18
#